data_afacdd9eb0e4a98f732796855547890f
#
_entry.id   afacdd9eb0e4a98f732796855547890f
#
_cell.length_a   1.000
_cell.length_b   1.000
_cell.length_c   1.000
_cell.angle_alpha   90.00
_cell.angle_beta   90.00
_cell.angle_gamma   90.00
#
_symmetry.space_group_name_H-M   'P 1'
#
loop_
_entity.id
_entity.type
_entity.pdbx_description
1 polymer ?
#
loop_
_entity_poly.entity_id
_entity_poly.type
_entity_poly.pdbx_seq_one_letter_code
_entity_poly.pdbx_strand_id
1 'polypeptide(L)'
;MRHHRTVLPLAGYTIQQIDFDPATFQPEDLFWLPYHASLTGWGRKRQAEHLAGRIAAAYALREVGEKRLPAIGDQRQPLWPTPWFGSISHCGQRALAVIADRPVGVDIERRFTPQLAAELESSIISPAEKTALLRSGLPFPLALTLTFSAKESGFKACHPDVQAGVGFNDFTLAAIKEGNLRLRLSTVEYRLQWIQAGEYIITLCAP
;
A
#
# COMPACT_ATOMS: atom_id res chain seq x y z
N MET A 1 -20.91 -1.42 -7.45
CA MET A 1 -20.00 -0.24 -7.34
C MET A 1 -19.35 0.04 -8.69
N ARG A 2 -19.49 1.25 -9.23
CA ARG A 2 -18.80 1.66 -10.48
C ARG A 2 -17.30 1.81 -10.21
N HIS A 3 -16.50 1.32 -11.13
CA HIS A 3 -15.05 1.43 -11.05
C HIS A 3 -14.40 1.41 -12.44
N HIS A 4 -13.18 1.91 -12.51
CA HIS A 4 -12.31 1.88 -13.69
C HIS A 4 -10.97 1.25 -13.31
N ARG A 5 -10.46 0.39 -14.18
CA ARG A 5 -9.15 -0.26 -14.01
C ARG A 5 -8.08 0.47 -14.81
N THR A 6 -6.94 0.68 -14.18
CA THR A 6 -5.70 1.15 -14.81
C THR A 6 -4.55 0.22 -14.41
N VAL A 7 -3.55 0.11 -15.26
CA VAL A 7 -2.34 -0.66 -15.02
C VAL A 7 -1.16 0.29 -14.92
N LEU A 8 -0.39 0.19 -13.84
CA LEU A 8 0.78 1.03 -13.58
C LEU A 8 2.03 0.16 -13.52
N PRO A 9 2.96 0.29 -14.47
CA PRO A 9 4.27 -0.36 -14.37
C PRO A 9 5.16 0.40 -13.38
N LEU A 10 5.77 -0.31 -12.43
CA LEU A 10 6.74 0.24 -11.48
C LEU A 10 7.74 -0.85 -11.07
N ALA A 11 9.04 -0.57 -11.15
CA ALA A 11 10.10 -1.49 -10.75
C ALA A 11 10.05 -2.88 -11.43
N GLY A 12 9.52 -2.98 -12.64
CA GLY A 12 9.33 -4.26 -13.33
C GLY A 12 8.08 -5.03 -12.90
N TYR A 13 7.29 -4.49 -11.98
CA TYR A 13 6.01 -5.07 -11.53
C TYR A 13 4.82 -4.38 -12.20
N THR A 14 3.73 -5.12 -12.28
CA THR A 14 2.45 -4.63 -12.77
C THR A 14 1.53 -4.36 -11.58
N ILE A 15 1.31 -3.08 -11.28
CA ILE A 15 0.38 -2.67 -10.22
C ILE A 15 -1.00 -2.49 -10.84
N GLN A 16 -2.01 -3.16 -10.29
CA GLN A 16 -3.41 -2.98 -10.68
C GLN A 16 -4.01 -1.84 -9.86
N GLN A 17 -4.49 -0.81 -10.54
CA GLN A 17 -5.22 0.29 -9.91
C GLN A 17 -6.71 0.20 -10.24
N ILE A 18 -7.53 0.41 -9.23
CA ILE A 18 -8.98 0.55 -9.33
C ILE A 18 -9.36 1.94 -8.82
N ASP A 19 -9.81 2.80 -9.70
CA ASP A 19 -10.50 4.03 -9.36
C ASP A 19 -11.98 3.71 -9.18
N PHE A 20 -12.56 3.99 -8.02
CA PHE A 20 -13.93 3.60 -7.69
C PHE A 20 -14.76 4.76 -7.16
N ASP A 21 -16.06 4.70 -7.41
CA ASP A 21 -17.04 5.67 -6.91
C ASP A 21 -17.82 5.06 -5.73
N PRO A 22 -17.43 5.42 -4.47
CA PRO A 22 -18.07 4.88 -3.27
C PRO A 22 -19.54 5.28 -3.14
N ALA A 23 -20.01 6.34 -3.81
CA ALA A 23 -21.41 6.74 -3.80
C ALA A 23 -22.30 5.71 -4.52
N THR A 24 -21.73 4.96 -5.45
CA THR A 24 -22.45 3.92 -6.22
C THR A 24 -22.35 2.52 -5.59
N PHE A 25 -21.63 2.38 -4.47
CA PHE A 25 -21.55 1.11 -3.76
C PHE A 25 -22.90 0.70 -3.19
N GLN A 26 -23.27 -0.56 -3.34
CA GLN A 26 -24.40 -1.19 -2.70
C GLN A 26 -23.94 -2.41 -1.88
N PRO A 27 -24.59 -2.76 -0.75
CA PRO A 27 -24.19 -3.92 0.05
C PRO A 27 -24.12 -5.22 -0.75
N GLU A 28 -24.98 -5.38 -1.77
CA GLU A 28 -25.06 -6.53 -2.67
C GLU A 28 -23.80 -6.69 -3.53
N ASP A 29 -23.04 -5.60 -3.75
CA ASP A 29 -21.75 -5.66 -4.45
C ASP A 29 -20.74 -6.57 -3.73
N LEU A 30 -20.90 -6.75 -2.41
CA LEU A 30 -20.05 -7.64 -1.62
C LEU A 30 -20.31 -9.12 -1.91
N PHE A 31 -21.46 -9.51 -2.46
CA PHE A 31 -21.80 -10.91 -2.76
C PHE A 31 -20.82 -11.56 -3.75
N TRP A 32 -20.05 -10.75 -4.44
CA TRP A 32 -18.92 -11.21 -5.23
C TRP A 32 -17.78 -11.84 -4.39
N LEU A 33 -17.69 -11.50 -3.10
CA LEU A 33 -16.68 -12.01 -2.19
C LEU A 33 -17.19 -13.25 -1.46
N PRO A 34 -16.45 -14.37 -1.45
CA PRO A 34 -16.90 -15.61 -0.80
C PRO A 34 -17.12 -15.48 0.72
N TYR A 35 -16.54 -14.44 1.34
CA TYR A 35 -16.64 -14.16 2.76
C TYR A 35 -17.43 -12.88 3.08
N HIS A 36 -18.29 -12.44 2.17
CA HIS A 36 -19.09 -11.20 2.31
C HIS A 36 -19.83 -11.09 3.64
N ALA A 37 -20.30 -12.21 4.20
CA ALA A 37 -21.02 -12.23 5.48
C ALA A 37 -20.17 -11.67 6.63
N SER A 38 -18.84 -11.82 6.62
CA SER A 38 -17.94 -11.28 7.64
C SER A 38 -17.78 -9.76 7.57
N LEU A 39 -18.23 -9.13 6.48
CA LEU A 39 -18.09 -7.70 6.23
C LEU A 39 -19.35 -6.90 6.60
N THR A 40 -20.45 -7.55 6.94
CA THR A 40 -21.77 -6.90 7.17
C THR A 40 -21.75 -5.87 8.31
N GLY A 41 -20.90 -6.06 9.32
CA GLY A 41 -20.73 -5.12 10.43
C GLY A 41 -19.78 -3.93 10.15
N TRP A 42 -19.19 -3.85 8.95
CA TRP A 42 -18.29 -2.77 8.60
C TRP A 42 -19.04 -1.56 8.08
N GLY A 43 -18.50 -0.35 8.33
CA GLY A 43 -19.05 0.88 7.75
C GLY A 43 -18.97 0.89 6.23
N ARG A 44 -19.97 1.48 5.57
CA ARG A 44 -20.13 1.52 4.10
C ARG A 44 -18.86 1.93 3.34
N LYS A 45 -18.17 2.96 3.81
CA LYS A 45 -16.90 3.43 3.23
C LYS A 45 -15.87 2.30 3.23
N ARG A 46 -15.66 1.64 4.36
CA ARG A 46 -14.69 0.56 4.51
C ARG A 46 -15.05 -0.67 3.68
N GLN A 47 -16.34 -0.97 3.54
CA GLN A 47 -16.80 -2.05 2.64
C GLN A 47 -16.45 -1.75 1.19
N ALA A 48 -16.68 -0.52 0.72
CA ALA A 48 -16.35 -0.09 -0.65
C ALA A 48 -14.84 -0.13 -0.91
N GLU A 49 -14.03 0.37 0.01
CA GLU A 49 -12.57 0.34 -0.05
C GLU A 49 -12.03 -1.10 -0.08
N HIS A 50 -12.58 -1.96 0.78
CA HIS A 50 -12.22 -3.38 0.81
C HIS A 50 -12.54 -4.07 -0.51
N LEU A 51 -13.75 -3.86 -1.05
CA LEU A 51 -14.18 -4.41 -2.33
C LEU A 51 -13.25 -3.94 -3.47
N ALA A 52 -12.95 -2.65 -3.53
CA ALA A 52 -12.05 -2.10 -4.56
C ALA A 52 -10.65 -2.75 -4.49
N GLY A 53 -10.09 -2.90 -3.28
CA GLY A 53 -8.82 -3.60 -3.09
C GLY A 53 -8.87 -5.07 -3.53
N ARG A 54 -9.98 -5.78 -3.30
CA ARG A 54 -10.15 -7.17 -3.74
C ARG A 54 -10.35 -7.28 -5.25
N ILE A 55 -10.99 -6.31 -5.88
CA ILE A 55 -11.10 -6.23 -7.34
C ILE A 55 -9.69 -6.04 -7.94
N ALA A 56 -8.89 -5.12 -7.41
CA ALA A 56 -7.51 -4.93 -7.83
C ALA A 56 -6.69 -6.22 -7.68
N ALA A 57 -6.79 -6.90 -6.53
CA ALA A 57 -6.12 -8.17 -6.28
C ALA A 57 -6.55 -9.28 -7.24
N ALA A 58 -7.84 -9.34 -7.59
CA ALA A 58 -8.34 -10.31 -8.56
C ALA A 58 -7.71 -10.12 -9.94
N TYR A 59 -7.56 -8.86 -10.38
CA TYR A 59 -6.87 -8.58 -11.64
C TYR A 59 -5.39 -8.96 -11.59
N ALA A 60 -4.69 -8.66 -10.49
CA ALA A 60 -3.30 -9.05 -10.33
C ALA A 60 -3.12 -10.58 -10.36
N LEU A 61 -3.95 -11.33 -9.65
CA LEU A 61 -3.91 -12.78 -9.61
C LEU A 61 -4.22 -13.43 -10.97
N ARG A 62 -5.17 -12.87 -11.72
CA ARG A 62 -5.52 -13.37 -13.05
C ARG A 62 -4.38 -13.27 -14.06
N GLU A 63 -3.48 -12.31 -13.91
CA GLU A 63 -2.30 -12.17 -14.79
C GLU A 63 -1.34 -13.37 -14.67
N VAL A 64 -1.35 -14.05 -13.52
CA VAL A 64 -0.56 -15.26 -13.27
C VAL A 64 -1.41 -16.54 -13.34
N GLY A 65 -2.63 -16.44 -13.86
CA GLY A 65 -3.53 -17.59 -14.03
C GLY A 65 -4.26 -18.04 -12.73
N GLU A 66 -4.09 -17.33 -11.63
CA GLU A 66 -4.74 -17.64 -10.35
C GLU A 66 -6.16 -17.05 -10.31
N LYS A 67 -7.15 -17.85 -9.92
CA LYS A 67 -8.55 -17.46 -9.84
C LYS A 67 -9.06 -17.26 -8.41
N ARG A 68 -8.36 -17.81 -7.43
CA ARG A 68 -8.70 -17.65 -6.02
C ARG A 68 -8.47 -16.21 -5.58
N LEU A 69 -9.29 -15.69 -4.68
CA LEU A 69 -9.14 -14.38 -4.08
C LEU A 69 -8.37 -14.50 -2.75
N PRO A 70 -7.66 -13.43 -2.33
CA PRO A 70 -7.08 -13.42 -1.00
C PRO A 70 -8.18 -13.50 0.06
N ALA A 71 -8.05 -14.42 1.00
CA ALA A 71 -8.91 -14.50 2.17
C ALA A 71 -8.60 -13.35 3.16
N ILE A 72 -9.32 -13.31 4.27
CA ILE A 72 -9.09 -12.37 5.38
C ILE A 72 -8.44 -13.13 6.53
N GLY A 73 -7.30 -12.68 7.00
CA GLY A 73 -6.66 -13.18 8.21
C GLY A 73 -7.23 -12.52 9.48
N ASP A 74 -6.83 -13.03 10.65
CA ASP A 74 -7.33 -12.60 11.95
C ASP A 74 -7.07 -11.12 12.26
N GLN A 75 -5.98 -10.57 11.72
CA GLN A 75 -5.65 -9.14 11.80
C GLN A 75 -6.18 -8.35 10.59
N ARG A 76 -7.11 -8.93 9.81
CA ARG A 76 -7.70 -8.37 8.59
C ARG A 76 -6.72 -8.21 7.42
N GLN A 77 -5.52 -8.76 7.53
CA GLN A 77 -4.55 -8.80 6.44
C GLN A 77 -5.04 -9.73 5.32
N PRO A 78 -4.66 -9.46 4.06
CA PRO A 78 -4.95 -10.37 2.95
C PRO A 78 -4.10 -11.63 3.07
N LEU A 79 -4.75 -12.81 3.05
CA LEU A 79 -4.10 -14.11 2.94
C LEU A 79 -4.08 -14.52 1.48
N TRP A 80 -2.91 -14.44 0.87
CA TRP A 80 -2.72 -14.71 -0.55
C TRP A 80 -2.70 -16.21 -0.84
N PRO A 81 -3.24 -16.66 -2.00
CA PRO A 81 -3.17 -18.06 -2.38
C PRO A 81 -1.73 -18.46 -2.72
N THR A 82 -1.25 -19.54 -2.09
CA THR A 82 0.06 -20.12 -2.38
C THR A 82 0.18 -20.50 -3.87
N PRO A 83 1.32 -20.21 -4.56
CA PRO A 83 2.60 -19.76 -3.97
C PRO A 83 2.80 -18.24 -3.93
N TRP A 84 1.75 -17.45 -4.16
CA TRP A 84 1.83 -16.03 -4.40
C TRP A 84 1.90 -15.20 -3.12
N PHE A 85 2.67 -14.13 -3.19
CA PHE A 85 2.67 -13.00 -2.27
C PHE A 85 2.01 -11.81 -2.96
N GLY A 86 1.49 -10.89 -2.18
CA GLY A 86 0.93 -9.68 -2.75
C GLY A 86 0.64 -8.62 -1.70
N SER A 87 0.29 -7.44 -2.17
CA SER A 87 -0.02 -6.31 -1.32
C SER A 87 -1.20 -5.53 -1.87
N ILE A 88 -2.01 -5.00 -0.98
CA ILE A 88 -3.15 -4.13 -1.29
C ILE A 88 -2.99 -2.84 -0.50
N SER A 89 -3.26 -1.71 -1.14
CA SER A 89 -3.40 -0.42 -0.48
C SER A 89 -4.55 0.37 -1.07
N HIS A 90 -5.08 1.33 -0.34
CA HIS A 90 -6.11 2.23 -0.83
C HIS A 90 -6.01 3.60 -0.17
N CYS A 91 -6.30 4.64 -0.93
CA CYS A 91 -6.39 6.01 -0.46
C CYS A 91 -7.46 6.76 -1.24
N GLY A 92 -8.40 7.40 -0.53
CA GLY A 92 -9.51 8.11 -1.17
C GLY A 92 -10.40 7.18 -1.99
N GLN A 93 -10.43 7.39 -3.30
CA GLN A 93 -11.21 6.62 -4.27
C GLN A 93 -10.34 5.70 -5.14
N ARG A 94 -9.13 5.38 -4.68
CA ARG A 94 -8.18 4.51 -5.38
C ARG A 94 -7.79 3.33 -4.52
N ALA A 95 -7.72 2.17 -5.15
CA ALA A 95 -7.17 0.97 -4.55
C ALA A 95 -6.13 0.37 -5.49
N LEU A 96 -5.05 -0.14 -4.91
CA LEU A 96 -3.94 -0.78 -5.61
C LEU A 96 -3.81 -2.22 -5.17
N ALA A 97 -3.34 -3.07 -6.08
CA ALA A 97 -2.82 -4.38 -5.75
C ALA A 97 -1.64 -4.74 -6.65
N VAL A 98 -0.69 -5.46 -6.07
CA VAL A 98 0.45 -6.07 -6.76
C VAL A 98 0.59 -7.51 -6.29
N ILE A 99 1.14 -8.35 -7.15
CA ILE A 99 1.44 -9.77 -6.86
C ILE A 99 2.87 -10.10 -7.29
N ALA A 100 3.50 -11.03 -6.57
CA ALA A 100 4.85 -11.51 -6.85
C ALA A 100 5.03 -12.95 -6.35
N ASP A 101 6.13 -13.57 -6.75
CA ASP A 101 6.60 -14.87 -6.23
C ASP A 101 7.38 -14.76 -4.91
N ARG A 102 7.58 -13.54 -4.43
CA ARG A 102 8.27 -13.18 -3.17
C ARG A 102 7.51 -12.09 -2.43
N PRO A 103 7.79 -11.86 -1.13
CA PRO A 103 7.18 -10.79 -0.38
C PRO A 103 7.32 -9.43 -1.08
N VAL A 104 6.21 -8.74 -1.26
CA VAL A 104 6.10 -7.46 -1.95
C VAL A 104 5.14 -6.55 -1.19
N GLY A 105 5.43 -5.26 -1.17
CA GLY A 105 4.59 -4.26 -0.51
C GLY A 105 4.32 -3.06 -1.40
N VAL A 106 3.07 -2.68 -1.56
CA VAL A 106 2.65 -1.46 -2.25
C VAL A 106 1.86 -0.58 -1.31
N ASP A 107 2.05 0.72 -1.45
CA ASP A 107 1.26 1.70 -0.73
C ASP A 107 0.91 2.89 -1.60
N ILE A 108 -0.23 3.53 -1.30
CA ILE A 108 -0.70 4.74 -1.95
C ILE A 108 -1.18 5.74 -0.91
N GLU A 109 -0.67 6.97 -1.02
CA GLU A 109 -1.06 8.06 -0.14
C GLU A 109 -1.32 9.34 -0.92
N ARG A 110 -2.27 10.14 -0.46
CA ARG A 110 -2.41 11.51 -0.94
C ARG A 110 -1.28 12.34 -0.34
N ARG A 111 -0.61 13.15 -1.17
CA ARG A 111 0.42 14.07 -0.72
C ARG A 111 -0.09 14.92 0.45
N PHE A 112 0.63 14.91 1.55
CA PHE A 112 0.29 15.69 2.73
C PHE A 112 0.30 17.20 2.43
N THR A 113 -0.65 17.90 3.00
CA THR A 113 -0.59 19.36 3.07
C THR A 113 0.51 19.78 4.05
N PRO A 114 1.04 21.01 3.97
CA PRO A 114 2.00 21.49 4.95
C PRO A 114 1.51 21.39 6.41
N GLN A 115 0.22 21.65 6.64
CA GLN A 115 -0.41 21.51 7.95
C GLN A 115 -0.40 20.08 8.44
N LEU A 116 -0.90 19.14 7.62
CA LEU A 116 -0.96 17.72 7.97
C LEU A 116 0.45 17.14 8.19
N ALA A 117 1.45 17.59 7.40
CA ALA A 117 2.82 17.19 7.58
C ALA A 117 3.38 17.63 8.94
N ALA A 118 3.07 18.85 9.38
CA ALA A 118 3.49 19.34 10.69
C ALA A 118 2.82 18.57 11.84
N GLU A 119 1.55 18.18 11.69
CA GLU A 119 0.82 17.41 12.69
C GLU A 119 1.33 15.96 12.82
N LEU A 120 1.69 15.32 11.70
CA LEU A 120 2.08 13.91 11.67
C LEU A 120 3.58 13.65 11.82
N GLU A 121 4.43 14.67 11.69
CA GLU A 121 5.88 14.56 11.67
C GLU A 121 6.42 13.63 12.76
N SER A 122 6.11 13.95 14.02
CA SER A 122 6.67 13.24 15.18
C SER A 122 6.19 11.79 15.31
N SER A 123 5.08 11.42 14.67
CA SER A 123 4.55 10.06 14.64
C SER A 123 5.16 9.21 13.52
N ILE A 124 5.73 9.84 12.50
CA ILE A 124 6.26 9.17 11.30
C ILE A 124 7.78 9.06 11.33
N ILE A 125 8.47 10.11 11.78
CA ILE A 125 9.93 10.19 11.67
C ILE A 125 10.59 10.61 12.98
N SER A 126 11.80 10.09 13.17
CA SER A 126 12.72 10.52 14.22
C SER A 126 13.41 11.86 13.87
N PRO A 127 14.04 12.56 14.85
CA PRO A 127 14.82 13.76 14.57
C PRO A 127 15.97 13.55 13.57
N ALA A 128 16.57 12.37 13.56
CA ALA A 128 17.62 12.02 12.60
C ALA A 128 17.06 11.90 11.16
N GLU A 129 15.92 11.26 11.01
CA GLU A 129 15.23 11.16 9.71
C GLU A 129 14.77 12.53 9.22
N LYS A 130 14.27 13.41 10.11
CA LYS A 130 13.91 14.79 9.75
C LYS A 130 15.08 15.51 9.10
N THR A 131 16.28 15.39 9.67
CA THR A 131 17.48 16.00 9.10
C THR A 131 17.76 15.46 7.69
N ALA A 132 17.57 14.16 7.46
CA ALA A 132 17.73 13.55 6.14
C ALA A 132 16.67 14.05 5.14
N LEU A 133 15.41 14.19 5.56
CA LEU A 133 14.34 14.74 4.74
C LEU A 133 14.63 16.18 4.30
N LEU A 134 15.05 17.03 5.21
CA LEU A 134 15.38 18.43 4.91
C LEU A 134 16.56 18.58 3.94
N ARG A 135 17.47 17.60 3.89
CA ARG A 135 18.62 17.55 2.97
C ARG A 135 18.29 16.87 1.63
N SER A 136 17.12 16.30 1.48
CA SER A 136 16.74 15.53 0.26
C SER A 136 16.56 16.41 -0.99
N GLY A 137 16.35 17.71 -0.83
CA GLY A 137 15.98 18.65 -1.89
C GLY A 137 14.49 18.59 -2.29
N LEU A 138 13.71 17.68 -1.69
CA LEU A 138 12.27 17.59 -1.90
C LEU A 138 11.51 18.54 -0.94
N PRO A 139 10.35 19.09 -1.34
CA PRO A 139 9.47 19.78 -0.41
C PRO A 139 9.14 18.88 0.79
N PHE A 140 9.27 19.39 2.01
CA PHE A 140 9.14 18.60 3.24
C PHE A 140 7.83 17.77 3.32
N PRO A 141 6.63 18.33 2.97
CA PRO A 141 5.41 17.54 2.97
C PRO A 141 5.45 16.35 2.01
N LEU A 142 6.10 16.49 0.85
CA LEU A 142 6.30 15.40 -0.10
C LEU A 142 7.27 14.35 0.47
N ALA A 143 8.41 14.78 0.99
CA ALA A 143 9.40 13.88 1.57
C ALA A 143 8.83 13.10 2.76
N LEU A 144 7.99 13.73 3.59
CA LEU A 144 7.32 13.06 4.71
C LEU A 144 6.27 12.06 4.23
N THR A 145 5.44 12.43 3.22
CA THR A 145 4.48 11.50 2.62
C THR A 145 5.16 10.28 2.03
N LEU A 146 6.26 10.50 1.31
CA LEU A 146 7.09 9.43 0.75
C LEU A 146 7.65 8.51 1.82
N THR A 147 8.12 9.07 2.94
CA THR A 147 8.67 8.29 4.06
C THR A 147 7.58 7.47 4.74
N PHE A 148 6.40 8.04 4.95
CA PHE A 148 5.24 7.33 5.49
C PHE A 148 4.85 6.16 4.60
N SER A 149 4.56 6.44 3.33
CA SER A 149 4.17 5.43 2.35
C SER A 149 5.25 4.35 2.16
N ALA A 150 6.53 4.74 2.20
CA ALA A 150 7.64 3.79 2.11
C ALA A 150 7.68 2.83 3.31
N LYS A 151 7.50 3.33 4.55
CA LYS A 151 7.46 2.49 5.74
C LYS A 151 6.29 1.52 5.71
N GLU A 152 5.11 1.96 5.23
CA GLU A 152 3.95 1.09 4.98
C GLU A 152 4.25 0.01 3.94
N SER A 153 4.86 0.38 2.81
CA SER A 153 5.26 -0.60 1.79
C SER A 153 6.32 -1.57 2.29
N GLY A 154 7.31 -1.08 3.04
CA GLY A 154 8.34 -1.90 3.66
C GLY A 154 7.76 -2.93 4.64
N PHE A 155 6.85 -2.48 5.50
CA PHE A 155 6.13 -3.37 6.43
C PHE A 155 5.32 -4.44 5.69
N LYS A 156 4.57 -4.05 4.65
CA LYS A 156 3.78 -4.99 3.83
C LYS A 156 4.66 -5.98 3.04
N ALA A 157 5.91 -5.61 2.73
CA ALA A 157 6.87 -6.46 2.05
C ALA A 157 7.63 -7.42 2.99
N CYS A 158 7.45 -7.32 4.30
CA CYS A 158 8.03 -8.29 5.22
C CYS A 158 7.38 -9.66 5.06
N HIS A 159 8.19 -10.71 5.22
CA HIS A 159 7.63 -12.05 5.37
C HIS A 159 6.68 -12.10 6.58
N PRO A 160 5.56 -12.83 6.52
CA PRO A 160 4.58 -12.89 7.62
C PRO A 160 5.19 -13.17 8.99
N ASP A 161 6.20 -14.04 9.07
CA ASP A 161 6.91 -14.35 10.31
C ASP A 161 7.65 -13.14 10.91
N VAL A 162 8.15 -12.25 10.06
CA VAL A 162 8.82 -11.01 10.47
C VAL A 162 7.77 -9.96 10.86
N GLN A 163 6.68 -9.84 10.09
CA GLN A 163 5.60 -8.88 10.39
C GLN A 163 5.04 -9.03 11.81
N ALA A 164 4.98 -10.26 12.32
CA ALA A 164 4.46 -10.54 13.67
C ALA A 164 5.28 -9.87 14.79
N GLY A 165 6.55 -9.55 14.53
CA GLY A 165 7.47 -9.00 15.53
C GLY A 165 7.91 -7.55 15.29
N VAL A 166 7.42 -6.90 14.22
CA VAL A 166 7.85 -5.54 13.84
C VAL A 166 6.65 -4.63 13.62
N GLY A 167 6.88 -3.32 13.79
CA GLY A 167 5.90 -2.29 13.51
C GLY A 167 6.42 -1.26 12.51
N PHE A 168 5.56 -0.36 12.10
CA PHE A 168 5.89 0.76 11.23
C PHE A 168 7.10 1.58 11.69
N ASN A 169 7.22 1.84 13.00
CA ASN A 169 8.28 2.66 13.57
C ASN A 169 9.65 1.97 13.64
N ASP A 170 9.70 0.66 13.42
CA ASP A 170 10.97 -0.07 13.38
C ASP A 170 11.73 0.15 12.06
N PHE A 171 11.03 0.63 11.04
CA PHE A 171 11.64 1.04 9.79
C PHE A 171 12.23 2.44 9.91
N THR A 172 13.50 2.59 9.57
CA THR A 172 14.19 3.89 9.53
C THR A 172 14.57 4.27 8.10
N LEU A 173 14.39 5.54 7.75
CA LEU A 173 14.79 6.06 6.45
C LEU A 173 16.32 6.13 6.37
N ALA A 174 16.91 5.36 5.46
CA ALA A 174 18.34 5.37 5.19
C ALA A 174 18.72 6.36 4.07
N ALA A 175 17.88 6.48 3.04
CA ALA A 175 18.08 7.46 1.96
C ALA A 175 16.77 7.73 1.21
N ILE A 176 16.66 8.94 0.66
CA ILE A 176 15.58 9.35 -0.23
C ILE A 176 16.19 10.11 -1.42
N LYS A 177 15.79 9.72 -2.63
CA LYS A 177 16.17 10.36 -3.90
C LYS A 177 14.98 10.31 -4.85
N GLU A 178 15.05 11.05 -5.94
CA GLU A 178 14.04 10.98 -7.00
C GLU A 178 13.88 9.54 -7.50
N GLY A 179 12.62 9.07 -7.48
CA GLY A 179 12.24 7.71 -7.89
C GLY A 179 12.63 6.58 -6.94
N ASN A 180 13.47 6.81 -5.94
CA ASN A 180 14.02 5.76 -5.08
C ASN A 180 14.07 6.13 -3.60
N LEU A 181 13.79 5.13 -2.74
CA LEU A 181 14.01 5.21 -1.28
C LEU A 181 14.76 3.98 -0.78
N ARG A 182 15.43 4.14 0.34
CA ARG A 182 15.96 3.01 1.11
C ARG A 182 15.51 3.13 2.56
N LEU A 183 14.98 2.03 3.06
CA LEU A 183 14.65 1.85 4.47
C LEU A 183 15.59 0.82 5.08
N ARG A 184 15.74 0.88 6.38
CA ARG A 184 16.45 -0.12 7.17
C ARG A 184 15.54 -0.64 8.27
N LEU A 185 15.46 -1.94 8.39
CA LEU A 185 14.87 -2.66 9.52
C LEU A 185 15.99 -3.49 10.16
N SER A 186 16.44 -3.11 11.36
CA SER A 186 17.63 -3.70 11.97
C SER A 186 18.85 -3.63 11.02
N THR A 187 19.37 -4.77 10.58
CA THR A 187 20.50 -4.89 9.65
C THR A 187 20.08 -5.04 8.18
N VAL A 188 18.80 -5.23 7.91
CA VAL A 188 18.27 -5.47 6.56
C VAL A 188 17.92 -4.15 5.88
N GLU A 189 18.39 -3.97 4.65
CA GLU A 189 18.05 -2.83 3.81
C GLU A 189 16.93 -3.19 2.85
N TYR A 190 15.88 -2.37 2.81
CA TYR A 190 14.76 -2.46 1.88
C TYR A 190 14.91 -1.36 0.83
N ARG A 191 14.83 -1.73 -0.44
CA ARG A 191 14.86 -0.79 -1.57
C ARG A 191 13.45 -0.60 -2.09
N LEU A 192 13.09 0.65 -2.29
CA LEU A 192 11.77 1.02 -2.77
C LEU A 192 11.89 1.94 -3.97
N GLN A 193 10.95 1.79 -4.88
CA GLN A 193 10.71 2.77 -5.94
C GLN A 193 9.40 3.50 -5.67
N TRP A 194 9.31 4.71 -6.18
CA TRP A 194 8.12 5.52 -6.05
C TRP A 194 7.82 6.34 -7.30
N ILE A 195 6.54 6.64 -7.48
CA ILE A 195 6.05 7.53 -8.51
C ILE A 195 5.03 8.50 -7.90
N GLN A 196 4.90 9.65 -8.53
CA GLN A 196 3.81 10.59 -8.26
C GLN A 196 2.77 10.51 -9.39
N ALA A 197 1.51 10.26 -9.03
CA ALA A 197 0.37 10.17 -9.93
C ALA A 197 -0.66 11.25 -9.58
N GLY A 198 -0.43 12.48 -10.05
CA GLY A 198 -1.19 13.67 -9.66
C GLY A 198 -0.92 14.05 -8.20
N GLU A 199 -1.96 14.03 -7.37
CA GLU A 199 -1.86 14.30 -5.92
C GLU A 199 -1.48 13.06 -5.09
N TYR A 200 -1.37 11.89 -5.71
CA TYR A 200 -1.05 10.64 -5.03
C TYR A 200 0.42 10.27 -5.20
N ILE A 201 0.94 9.68 -4.15
CA ILE A 201 2.25 9.06 -4.09
C ILE A 201 2.03 7.55 -4.02
N ILE A 202 2.76 6.81 -4.83
CA ILE A 202 2.75 5.35 -4.83
C ILE A 202 4.15 4.88 -4.56
N THR A 203 4.33 4.02 -3.57
CA THR A 203 5.60 3.37 -3.27
C THR A 203 5.49 1.87 -3.43
N LEU A 204 6.55 1.26 -3.91
CA LEU A 204 6.67 -0.19 -4.08
C LEU A 204 7.97 -0.67 -3.45
N CYS A 205 7.85 -1.57 -2.49
CA CYS A 205 8.94 -2.36 -1.93
C CYS A 205 8.90 -3.75 -2.55
N ALA A 206 9.92 -4.10 -3.30
CA ALA A 206 10.08 -5.40 -3.93
C ALA A 206 11.52 -5.91 -3.75
N PRO A 207 11.72 -7.23 -3.68
CA PRO A 207 13.04 -7.85 -3.50
C PRO A 207 13.98 -7.60 -4.67
#